data_9476afc31856acd65326ad632c70de12
#
_entry.id   9476afc31856acd65326ad632c70de12
#
_cell.length_a   1.000
_cell.length_b   1.000
_cell.length_c   1.000
_cell.angle_alpha   90.00
_cell.angle_beta   90.00
_cell.angle_gamma   90.00
#
_symmetry.space_group_name_H-M   'P 1'
#
loop_
_entity.id
_entity.type
_entity.pdbx_description
1 polymer ?
#
loop_
_entity_poly.entity_id
_entity_poly.type
_entity_poly.pdbx_seq_one_letter_code
_entity_poly.pdbx_strand_id
1 'polypeptide(L)'
;YEGGIANMNYSISNNAEYGEYVTGPEVINEQSRAAMRNALKRIQTGEYAKQFILEGKTNYPAMTARRRLTTEHPIEVVGEKLRDMMPWIKANKLVDKSRN
;
A
#
# COMPACT_ATOMS: atom_id res chain seq x y z
N TYR A 1 11.90 -6.54 -16.55
CA TYR A 1 11.85 -8.02 -16.64
C TYR A 1 12.71 -8.54 -17.78
N GLU A 2 12.54 -8.01 -18.99
CA GLU A 2 13.19 -8.50 -20.19
C GLU A 2 14.69 -8.13 -20.29
N GLY A 3 15.07 -6.93 -19.91
CA GLY A 3 16.44 -6.43 -20.09
C GLY A 3 16.98 -5.59 -18.94
N GLY A 4 16.35 -5.63 -17.76
CA GLY A 4 16.77 -4.87 -16.60
C GLY A 4 16.39 -3.39 -16.65
N ILE A 5 16.85 -2.64 -15.65
CA ILE A 5 16.51 -1.22 -15.47
C ILE A 5 17.04 -0.34 -16.60
N ALA A 6 18.27 -0.60 -17.05
CA ALA A 6 18.86 0.18 -18.14
C ALA A 6 18.05 0.08 -19.44
N ASN A 7 17.55 -1.13 -19.75
CA ASN A 7 16.69 -1.33 -20.91
C ASN A 7 15.29 -0.70 -20.72
N MET A 8 14.78 -0.75 -19.50
CA MET A 8 13.52 -0.06 -19.15
C MET A 8 13.67 1.45 -19.38
N ASN A 9 14.75 2.05 -18.93
CA ASN A 9 15.01 3.48 -19.11
C ASN A 9 15.12 3.88 -20.58
N TYR A 10 15.56 2.97 -21.44
CA TYR A 10 15.57 3.18 -22.88
C TYR A 10 14.17 3.28 -23.50
N SER A 11 13.16 2.70 -22.84
CA SER A 11 11.76 2.67 -23.30
C SER A 11 10.88 3.79 -22.75
N ILE A 12 11.39 4.58 -21.81
CA ILE A 12 10.65 5.70 -21.20
C ILE A 12 11.14 7.04 -21.75
N SER A 13 10.41 8.13 -21.47
CA SER A 13 10.82 9.47 -21.89
C SER A 13 12.03 9.96 -21.08
N ASN A 14 12.81 10.85 -21.69
CA ASN A 14 13.93 11.50 -21.00
C ASN A 14 13.51 12.23 -19.73
N ASN A 15 12.31 12.80 -19.72
CA ASN A 15 11.76 13.45 -18.54
C ASN A 15 11.50 12.47 -17.42
N ALA A 16 10.95 11.29 -17.72
CA ALA A 16 10.70 10.25 -16.73
C ALA A 16 12.02 9.69 -16.17
N GLU A 17 13.00 9.40 -17.02
CA GLU A 17 14.32 8.95 -16.61
C GLU A 17 15.05 9.98 -15.75
N TYR A 18 15.00 11.25 -16.12
CA TYR A 18 15.58 12.34 -15.31
C TYR A 18 14.92 12.44 -13.93
N GLY A 19 13.58 12.33 -13.87
CA GLY A 19 12.83 12.30 -12.62
C GLY A 19 13.22 11.12 -11.72
N GLU A 20 13.48 9.95 -12.30
CA GLU A 20 14.00 8.79 -11.58
C GLU A 20 15.31 9.13 -10.86
N TYR A 21 16.24 9.77 -11.54
CA TYR A 21 17.57 10.09 -10.98
C TYR A 21 17.56 11.23 -9.96
N VAL A 22 16.69 12.21 -10.13
CA VAL A 22 16.64 13.42 -9.29
C VAL A 22 15.67 13.24 -8.13
N THR A 23 14.44 12.84 -8.41
CA THR A 23 13.37 12.75 -7.41
C THR A 23 13.32 11.41 -6.70
N GLY A 24 13.67 10.33 -7.40
CA GLY A 24 13.69 8.99 -6.84
C GLY A 24 14.47 8.89 -5.53
N PRO A 25 15.74 9.32 -5.48
CA PRO A 25 16.56 9.29 -4.26
C PRO A 25 16.08 10.22 -3.13
N GLU A 26 15.31 11.25 -3.43
CA GLU A 26 14.69 12.11 -2.41
C GLU A 26 13.55 11.39 -1.67
N VAL A 27 12.78 10.57 -2.39
CA VAL A 27 11.63 9.84 -1.85
C VAL A 27 12.06 8.50 -1.27
N ILE A 28 12.86 7.73 -2.02
CA ILE A 28 13.40 6.43 -1.60
C ILE A 28 14.88 6.61 -1.27
N ASN A 29 15.14 6.95 -0.02
CA ASN A 29 16.47 7.27 0.51
C ASN A 29 16.96 6.24 1.54
N GLU A 30 18.06 6.52 2.22
CA GLU A 30 18.60 5.62 3.23
C GLU A 30 17.68 5.42 4.43
N GLN A 31 16.86 6.41 4.79
CA GLN A 31 15.86 6.26 5.85
C GLN A 31 14.77 5.25 5.44
N SER A 32 14.34 5.26 4.19
CA SER A 32 13.39 4.27 3.65
C SER A 32 13.97 2.85 3.70
N ARG A 33 15.25 2.70 3.33
CA ARG A 33 15.96 1.41 3.43
C ARG A 33 16.10 0.95 4.87
N ALA A 34 16.47 1.84 5.79
CA ALA A 34 16.57 1.55 7.21
C ALA A 34 15.20 1.11 7.79
N ALA A 35 14.11 1.76 7.38
CA ALA A 35 12.76 1.38 7.78
C ALA A 35 12.39 -0.04 7.28
N MET A 36 12.76 -0.40 6.05
CA MET A 36 12.56 -1.76 5.53
C MET A 36 13.37 -2.80 6.31
N ARG A 37 14.65 -2.52 6.61
CA ARG A 37 15.48 -3.41 7.46
C ARG A 37 14.87 -3.59 8.86
N ASN A 38 14.39 -2.51 9.46
CA ASN A 38 13.74 -2.56 10.78
C ASN A 38 12.43 -3.34 10.75
N ALA A 39 11.63 -3.21 9.69
CA ALA A 39 10.43 -4.02 9.50
C ALA A 39 10.77 -5.52 9.44
N LEU A 40 11.76 -5.89 8.65
CA LEU A 40 12.24 -7.27 8.57
C LEU A 40 12.73 -7.78 9.93
N LYS A 41 13.50 -6.97 10.65
CA LYS A 41 14.00 -7.32 11.99
C LYS A 41 12.86 -7.60 12.98
N ARG A 42 11.82 -6.76 13.00
CA ARG A 42 10.64 -6.98 13.85
C ARG A 42 9.92 -8.29 13.54
N ILE A 43 9.87 -8.67 12.25
CA ILE A 43 9.30 -9.96 11.84
C ILE A 43 10.19 -11.12 12.34
N GLN A 44 11.48 -11.05 12.09
CA GLN A 44 12.43 -12.11 12.46
C GLN A 44 12.53 -12.33 13.97
N THR A 45 12.42 -11.28 14.78
CA THR A 45 12.47 -11.36 16.24
C THR A 45 11.14 -11.76 16.89
N GLY A 46 10.06 -11.85 16.12
CA GLY A 46 8.71 -12.11 16.64
C GLY A 46 8.02 -10.91 17.26
N GLU A 47 8.63 -9.74 17.24
CA GLU A 47 8.03 -8.50 17.77
C GLU A 47 6.73 -8.14 17.06
N TYR A 48 6.71 -8.23 15.74
CA TYR A 48 5.50 -7.99 14.94
C TYR A 48 4.38 -8.97 15.29
N ALA A 49 4.68 -10.26 15.37
CA ALA A 49 3.70 -11.27 15.74
C ALA A 49 3.16 -11.07 17.16
N LYS A 50 4.01 -10.70 18.11
CA LYS A 50 3.60 -10.35 19.46
C LYS A 50 2.62 -9.19 19.49
N GLN A 51 2.92 -8.11 18.78
CA GLN A 51 2.04 -6.95 18.68
C GLN A 51 0.68 -7.32 18.07
N PHE A 52 0.68 -8.10 17.01
CA PHE A 52 -0.55 -8.54 16.34
C PHE A 52 -1.42 -9.44 17.25
N ILE A 53 -0.79 -10.36 17.98
CA ILE A 53 -1.50 -11.22 18.95
C ILE A 53 -2.13 -10.37 20.06
N LEU A 54 -1.42 -9.38 20.59
CA LEU A 54 -1.95 -8.48 21.61
C LEU A 54 -3.11 -7.63 21.09
N GLU A 55 -3.00 -7.13 19.87
CA GLU A 55 -4.09 -6.42 19.16
C GLU A 55 -5.34 -7.32 19.08
N GLY A 56 -5.18 -8.58 18.68
CA GLY A 56 -6.27 -9.55 18.62
C GLY A 56 -6.88 -9.85 19.98
N LYS A 57 -6.07 -10.01 21.01
CA LYS A 57 -6.57 -10.26 22.40
C LYS A 57 -7.40 -9.11 22.95
N THR A 58 -7.16 -7.89 22.52
CA THR A 58 -7.91 -6.70 22.91
C THR A 58 -9.04 -6.34 21.94
N ASN A 59 -9.42 -7.25 21.07
CA ASN A 59 -10.48 -7.12 20.08
C ASN A 59 -10.21 -6.07 19.00
N TYR A 60 -8.97 -5.99 18.53
CA TYR A 60 -8.55 -5.20 17.36
C TYR A 60 -8.84 -3.69 17.43
N PRO A 61 -8.51 -2.96 18.52
CA PRO A 61 -8.87 -1.55 18.65
C PRO A 61 -8.19 -0.66 17.60
N ALA A 62 -6.91 -0.87 17.30
CA ALA A 62 -6.19 -0.09 16.32
C ALA A 62 -6.67 -0.38 14.89
N MET A 63 -6.90 -1.66 14.56
CA MET A 63 -7.45 -2.05 13.26
C MET A 63 -8.85 -1.48 13.04
N THR A 64 -9.71 -1.51 14.05
CA THR A 64 -11.06 -0.95 13.99
C THR A 64 -11.02 0.57 13.75
N ALA A 65 -10.17 1.29 14.46
CA ALA A 65 -9.99 2.72 14.26
C ALA A 65 -9.48 3.05 12.86
N ARG A 66 -8.50 2.30 12.36
CA ARG A 66 -7.95 2.49 11.01
C ARG A 66 -8.97 2.17 9.91
N ARG A 67 -9.75 1.10 10.07
CA ARG A 67 -10.83 0.75 9.14
C ARG A 67 -11.86 1.88 9.03
N ARG A 68 -12.26 2.47 10.15
CA ARG A 68 -13.16 3.62 10.16
C ARG A 68 -12.56 4.82 9.42
N LEU A 69 -11.33 5.21 9.75
CA LEU A 69 -10.65 6.32 9.08
C LEU A 69 -10.53 6.11 7.56
N THR A 70 -10.26 4.87 7.14
CA THR A 70 -10.20 4.52 5.71
C THR A 70 -11.56 4.69 5.05
N THR A 71 -12.63 4.19 5.68
CA THR A 71 -14.00 4.29 5.14
C THR A 71 -14.48 5.74 5.03
N GLU A 72 -14.10 6.58 5.99
CA GLU A 72 -14.47 8.00 6.04
C GLU A 72 -13.57 8.89 5.16
N HIS A 73 -12.49 8.33 4.60
CA HIS A 73 -11.56 9.10 3.79
C HIS A 73 -12.22 9.63 2.51
N PRO A 74 -11.96 10.90 2.12
CA PRO A 74 -12.54 11.48 0.91
C PRO A 74 -12.34 10.65 -0.37
N ILE A 75 -11.23 9.91 -0.49
CA ILE A 75 -10.96 9.04 -1.64
C ILE A 75 -12.02 7.93 -1.77
N GLU A 76 -12.52 7.39 -0.65
CA GLU A 76 -13.56 6.36 -0.66
C GLU A 76 -14.90 6.96 -1.08
N VAL A 77 -15.24 8.14 -0.57
CA VAL A 77 -16.49 8.85 -0.92
C VAL A 77 -16.52 9.19 -2.42
N VAL A 78 -15.43 9.73 -2.95
CA VAL A 78 -15.32 10.07 -4.38
C VAL A 78 -15.27 8.78 -5.21
N GLY A 79 -14.50 7.78 -4.77
CA GLY A 79 -14.40 6.49 -5.44
C GLY A 79 -15.74 5.78 -5.57
N GLU A 80 -16.61 5.85 -4.55
CA GLU A 80 -17.95 5.28 -4.60
C GLU A 80 -18.81 5.97 -5.68
N LYS A 81 -18.79 7.29 -5.74
CA LYS A 81 -19.50 8.04 -6.78
C LYS A 81 -19.03 7.67 -8.19
N LEU A 82 -17.73 7.49 -8.38
CA LEU A 82 -17.18 7.08 -9.67
C LEU A 82 -17.57 5.65 -10.03
N ARG A 83 -17.52 4.72 -9.07
CA ARG A 83 -17.96 3.32 -9.28
C ARG A 83 -19.44 3.22 -9.58
N ASP A 84 -20.26 4.10 -9.03
CA ASP A 84 -21.70 4.15 -9.32
C ASP A 84 -22.01 4.52 -10.77
N MET A 85 -21.10 5.23 -11.41
CA MET A 85 -21.18 5.54 -12.86
C MET A 85 -20.83 4.35 -13.76
N MET A 86 -20.33 3.25 -13.19
CA MET A 86 -19.87 2.05 -13.89
C MET A 86 -20.68 0.81 -13.44
N PRO A 87 -21.89 0.59 -14.00
CA PRO A 87 -22.82 -0.46 -13.50
C PRO A 87 -22.25 -1.88 -13.59
N TRP A 88 -21.33 -2.15 -14.52
CA TRP A 88 -20.66 -3.46 -14.65
C TRP A 88 -19.80 -3.83 -13.46
N ILE A 89 -19.30 -2.86 -12.69
CA ILE A 89 -18.52 -3.11 -11.46
C ILE A 89 -19.44 -3.63 -10.35
N LYS A 90 -20.69 -3.14 -10.27
CA LYS A 90 -21.66 -3.62 -9.28
C LYS A 90 -22.09 -5.07 -9.53
N ALA A 91 -22.14 -5.47 -10.78
CA ALA A 91 -22.56 -6.81 -11.19
C ALA A 91 -21.51 -7.90 -10.90
N ASN A 92 -20.24 -7.53 -10.82
CA ASN A 92 -19.10 -8.46 -10.72
C ASN A 92 -18.25 -8.22 -9.47
N LYS A 93 -18.87 -8.07 -8.29
CA LYS A 93 -18.12 -7.91 -7.04
C LYS A 93 -17.41 -9.21 -6.68
N LEU A 94 -16.07 -9.15 -6.64
CA LEU A 94 -15.20 -10.26 -6.25
C LEU A 94 -15.05 -10.41 -4.73
N VAL A 95 -15.34 -9.35 -3.96
CA VAL A 95 -15.14 -9.34 -2.51
C VAL A 95 -16.42 -9.71 -1.78
N ASP A 96 -16.39 -10.85 -1.12
CA ASP A 96 -17.46 -11.28 -0.20
C ASP A 96 -17.21 -10.71 1.19
N LYS A 97 -17.98 -9.68 1.56
CA LYS A 97 -17.87 -9.01 2.86
C LYS A 97 -18.46 -9.83 4.02
N SER A 98 -19.13 -10.94 3.74
CA SER A 98 -19.73 -11.79 4.80
C SER A 98 -18.68 -12.66 5.53
N ARG A 99 -17.46 -12.74 4.99
CA ARG A 99 -16.39 -13.60 5.51
C ARG A 99 -15.37 -12.91 6.43
N ASN A 100 -15.59 -11.65 6.79
CA ASN A 100 -14.70 -10.92 7.72
C ASN A 100 -15.45 -10.43 8.92
#